data_a65a5b9bfa6945e35064ed7e30d37c1f
#
_entry.id   a65a5b9bfa6945e35064ed7e30d37c1f
#
_cell.length_a   1.000
_cell.length_b   1.000
_cell.length_c   1.000
_cell.angle_alpha   90.00
_cell.angle_beta   90.00
_cell.angle_gamma   90.00
#
_symmetry.space_group_name_H-M   'P 1'
#
loop_
_entity.id
_entity.type
_entity.pdbx_description
1 polymer ?
#
loop_
_entity_poly.entity_id
_entity_poly.type
_entity_poly.pdbx_seq_one_letter_code
_entity_poly.pdbx_strand_id
1 'polypeptide(L)'
;MKKVIVTICALLLLTTTAASQTRKRTTKKSTSSATATAAEAEAAAAKAARTEGATKVANQIKNLTTFLYLLGGVARSIEALDAAAKTEPSPTNEKNKAQLRQSFSDFRVGLDALEVYFRSTPALQPYYTKLVGSASGAATAEAQATAGQFNQAGRTLLGVVGRLADVLVVMR
;
A
#
# COMPACT_ATOMS: atom_id res chain seq x y z
N MET A 1 21.61 -1.27 22.89
CA MET A 1 21.17 -2.12 24.03
C MET A 1 19.98 -2.94 23.62
N LYS A 2 20.13 -4.25 23.80
CA LYS A 2 19.13 -5.34 23.84
C LYS A 2 18.31 -5.65 22.57
N LYS A 3 18.86 -6.63 21.86
CA LYS A 3 18.19 -7.49 20.87
C LYS A 3 17.11 -8.33 21.58
N VAL A 4 15.91 -8.39 21.00
CA VAL A 4 14.93 -9.42 21.35
C VAL A 4 14.57 -10.17 20.06
N ILE A 5 15.21 -11.30 19.89
CA ILE A 5 14.87 -12.32 18.91
C ILE A 5 13.80 -13.20 19.57
N VAL A 6 12.59 -13.21 19.05
CA VAL A 6 11.58 -14.19 19.44
C VAL A 6 11.47 -15.22 18.33
N THR A 7 12.11 -16.36 18.57
CA THR A 7 11.99 -17.59 17.80
C THR A 7 10.76 -18.33 18.28
N ILE A 8 9.75 -18.51 17.42
CA ILE A 8 8.64 -19.43 17.70
C ILE A 8 8.80 -20.65 16.80
N CYS A 9 9.31 -21.75 17.41
CA CYS A 9 9.26 -23.08 16.86
C CYS A 9 7.85 -23.66 17.00
N ALA A 10 7.18 -23.91 15.88
CA ALA A 10 5.94 -24.68 15.86
C ALA A 10 6.26 -26.18 15.77
N LEU A 11 5.90 -26.90 16.81
CA LEU A 11 6.04 -28.35 16.92
C LEU A 11 4.85 -29.03 16.24
N LEU A 12 5.11 -29.73 15.13
CA LEU A 12 4.15 -30.58 14.45
C LEU A 12 4.15 -31.96 15.13
N LEU A 13 3.06 -32.33 15.80
CA LEU A 13 2.80 -33.68 16.25
C LEU A 13 1.92 -34.40 15.23
N LEU A 14 2.53 -35.37 14.51
CA LEU A 14 1.83 -36.39 13.74
C LEU A 14 1.28 -37.43 14.71
N THR A 15 -0.03 -37.60 14.71
CA THR A 15 -0.66 -38.81 15.26
C THR A 15 -1.32 -39.60 14.14
N THR A 16 -0.69 -40.71 13.77
CA THR A 16 -1.26 -41.76 12.94
C THR A 16 -2.11 -42.68 13.81
N THR A 17 -3.39 -42.79 13.51
CA THR A 17 -4.22 -43.90 13.99
C THR A 17 -4.82 -44.61 12.78
N ALA A 18 -4.33 -45.86 12.61
CA ALA A 18 -4.93 -46.86 11.73
C ALA A 18 -6.04 -47.59 12.47
N ALA A 19 -7.23 -47.68 11.89
CA ALA A 19 -8.19 -48.75 12.23
C ALA A 19 -9.23 -48.95 11.12
N SER A 20 -9.13 -50.13 10.54
CA SER A 20 -10.21 -51.07 10.15
C SER A 20 -11.27 -50.66 9.14
N GLN A 21 -11.18 -51.36 8.03
CA GLN A 21 -12.19 -51.54 7.01
C GLN A 21 -13.51 -52.07 7.57
N THR A 22 -14.61 -51.43 7.19
CA THR A 22 -15.88 -52.14 7.00
C THR A 22 -16.55 -51.61 5.72
N ARG A 23 -16.62 -52.51 4.75
CA ARG A 23 -17.19 -52.36 3.43
C ARG A 23 -18.70 -52.29 3.55
N LYS A 24 -19.30 -51.12 3.27
CA LYS A 24 -20.72 -51.05 2.87
C LYS A 24 -20.93 -50.05 1.73
N ARG A 25 -21.42 -50.62 0.67
CA ARG A 25 -21.87 -50.11 -0.60
C ARG A 25 -22.98 -49.06 -0.42
N THR A 26 -22.99 -48.12 -1.30
CA THR A 26 -24.03 -47.15 -1.69
C THR A 26 -23.67 -45.71 -1.43
N THR A 27 -23.63 -45.04 -2.44
CA THR A 27 -24.35 -44.03 -3.19
C THR A 27 -23.48 -42.83 -3.54
N LYS A 28 -23.31 -42.70 -4.81
CA LYS A 28 -22.80 -41.58 -5.57
C LYS A 28 -23.62 -40.30 -5.26
N LYS A 29 -23.28 -39.56 -4.19
CA LYS A 29 -23.84 -38.21 -3.90
C LYS A 29 -23.04 -37.45 -2.83
N SER A 30 -21.76 -37.13 -3.08
CA SER A 30 -21.04 -36.21 -2.19
C SER A 30 -19.99 -35.33 -2.85
N THR A 31 -19.85 -35.38 -4.19
CA THR A 31 -18.89 -34.49 -4.90
C THR A 31 -19.43 -33.07 -5.08
N SER A 32 -20.73 -32.88 -5.07
CA SER A 32 -21.38 -31.56 -5.28
C SER A 32 -21.33 -30.65 -4.04
N SER A 33 -21.37 -31.21 -2.84
CA SER A 33 -21.38 -30.40 -1.60
C SER A 33 -19.97 -29.87 -1.22
N ALA A 34 -18.91 -30.67 -1.44
CA ALA A 34 -17.56 -30.24 -1.15
C ALA A 34 -17.05 -29.17 -2.14
N THR A 35 -17.51 -29.24 -3.40
CA THR A 35 -17.17 -28.25 -4.43
C THR A 35 -17.91 -26.93 -4.19
N ALA A 36 -19.15 -26.96 -3.70
CA ALA A 36 -19.92 -25.78 -3.36
C ALA A 36 -19.28 -25.01 -2.17
N THR A 37 -18.89 -25.73 -1.12
CA THR A 37 -18.20 -25.12 0.05
C THR A 37 -16.83 -24.55 -0.29
N ALA A 38 -16.08 -25.17 -1.21
CA ALA A 38 -14.80 -24.64 -1.67
C ALA A 38 -14.98 -23.33 -2.47
N ALA A 39 -15.97 -23.28 -3.37
CA ALA A 39 -16.28 -22.09 -4.16
C ALA A 39 -16.78 -20.92 -3.28
N GLU A 40 -17.57 -21.19 -2.25
CA GLU A 40 -18.01 -20.18 -1.28
C GLU A 40 -16.84 -19.64 -0.45
N ALA A 41 -15.90 -20.49 -0.03
CA ALA A 41 -14.70 -20.07 0.69
C ALA A 41 -13.79 -19.19 -0.19
N GLU A 42 -13.61 -19.56 -1.46
CA GLU A 42 -12.84 -18.76 -2.42
C GLU A 42 -13.49 -17.40 -2.69
N ALA A 43 -14.80 -17.36 -2.86
CA ALA A 43 -15.54 -16.10 -3.04
C ALA A 43 -15.44 -15.19 -1.81
N ALA A 44 -15.51 -15.77 -0.60
CA ALA A 44 -15.33 -15.04 0.65
C ALA A 44 -13.89 -14.48 0.78
N ALA A 45 -12.88 -15.26 0.44
CA ALA A 45 -11.49 -14.84 0.43
C ALA A 45 -11.24 -13.71 -0.59
N ALA A 46 -11.81 -13.82 -1.79
CA ALA A 46 -11.72 -12.78 -2.81
C ALA A 46 -12.41 -11.48 -2.37
N LYS A 47 -13.55 -11.57 -1.68
CA LYS A 47 -14.22 -10.40 -1.10
C LYS A 47 -13.40 -9.74 0.00
N ALA A 48 -12.82 -10.54 0.89
CA ALA A 48 -11.94 -10.05 1.96
C ALA A 48 -10.71 -9.33 1.38
N ALA A 49 -10.06 -9.91 0.38
CA ALA A 49 -8.92 -9.30 -0.30
C ALA A 49 -9.29 -7.97 -0.98
N ARG A 50 -10.47 -7.87 -1.61
CA ARG A 50 -10.95 -6.60 -2.17
C ARG A 50 -11.19 -5.55 -1.11
N THR A 51 -11.81 -5.91 0.00
CA THR A 51 -12.04 -4.98 1.11
C THR A 51 -10.72 -4.48 1.71
N GLU A 52 -9.75 -5.39 1.90
CA GLU A 52 -8.42 -5.02 2.38
C GLU A 52 -7.69 -4.11 1.38
N GLY A 53 -7.71 -4.45 0.09
CA GLY A 53 -7.14 -3.62 -0.98
C GLY A 53 -7.73 -2.22 -1.00
N ALA A 54 -9.06 -2.10 -0.94
CA ALA A 54 -9.74 -0.81 -0.88
C ALA A 54 -9.35 -0.01 0.36
N THR A 55 -9.22 -0.67 1.51
CA THR A 55 -8.77 -0.03 2.76
C THR A 55 -7.34 0.50 2.63
N LYS A 56 -6.42 -0.28 2.03
CA LYS A 56 -5.03 0.16 1.79
C LYS A 56 -4.99 1.40 0.87
N VAL A 57 -5.75 1.39 -0.22
CA VAL A 57 -5.85 2.54 -1.13
C VAL A 57 -6.42 3.77 -0.42
N ALA A 58 -7.50 3.61 0.34
CA ALA A 58 -8.12 4.71 1.10
C ALA A 58 -7.15 5.32 2.13
N ASN A 59 -6.37 4.48 2.82
CA ASN A 59 -5.35 4.95 3.75
C ASN A 59 -4.24 5.74 3.04
N GLN A 60 -3.80 5.32 1.86
CA GLN A 60 -2.83 6.08 1.08
C GLN A 60 -3.38 7.42 0.64
N ILE A 61 -4.63 7.48 0.16
CA ILE A 61 -5.29 8.74 -0.18
C ILE A 61 -5.32 9.67 1.03
N LYS A 62 -5.75 9.17 2.20
CA LYS A 62 -5.80 9.97 3.43
C LYS A 62 -4.42 10.52 3.80
N ASN A 63 -3.39 9.69 3.78
CA ASN A 63 -2.04 10.09 4.14
C ASN A 63 -1.48 11.14 3.16
N LEU A 64 -1.63 10.90 1.85
CA LEU A 64 -1.22 11.84 0.81
C LEU A 64 -1.97 13.18 0.91
N THR A 65 -3.28 13.16 1.13
CA THR A 65 -4.08 14.39 1.25
C THR A 65 -3.68 15.19 2.48
N THR A 66 -3.47 14.54 3.62
CA THR A 66 -2.98 15.20 4.84
C THR A 66 -1.60 15.81 4.61
N PHE A 67 -0.69 15.08 3.97
CA PHE A 67 0.64 15.59 3.63
C PHE A 67 0.57 16.79 2.69
N LEU A 68 -0.24 16.72 1.63
CA LEU A 68 -0.40 17.81 0.66
C LEU A 68 -0.96 19.09 1.31
N TYR A 69 -1.88 18.93 2.27
CA TYR A 69 -2.39 20.06 3.04
C TYR A 69 -1.27 20.75 3.84
N LEU A 70 -0.42 19.98 4.51
CA LEU A 70 0.71 20.51 5.29
C LEU A 70 1.81 21.07 4.36
N LEU A 71 2.08 20.41 3.25
CA LEU A 71 3.11 20.80 2.29
C LEU A 71 2.90 22.22 1.78
N GLY A 72 1.65 22.64 1.51
CA GLY A 72 1.34 23.98 1.02
C GLY A 72 1.77 25.11 1.97
N GLY A 73 1.73 24.86 3.30
CA GLY A 73 2.25 25.80 4.29
C GLY A 73 3.77 25.78 4.40
N VAL A 74 4.33 24.57 4.49
CA VAL A 74 5.78 24.39 4.68
C VAL A 74 6.57 24.85 3.45
N ALA A 75 6.09 24.55 2.23
CA ALA A 75 6.76 24.98 0.99
C ALA A 75 6.86 26.52 0.91
N ARG A 76 5.78 27.25 1.23
CA ARG A 76 5.80 28.72 1.27
C ARG A 76 6.78 29.24 2.33
N SER A 77 6.82 28.62 3.50
CA SER A 77 7.76 29.02 4.55
C SER A 77 9.20 28.80 4.13
N ILE A 78 9.52 27.71 3.43
CA ILE A 78 10.84 27.44 2.88
C ILE A 78 11.22 28.51 1.85
N GLU A 79 10.33 28.79 0.90
CA GLU A 79 10.54 29.82 -0.14
C GLU A 79 10.78 31.21 0.48
N ALA A 80 9.99 31.58 1.50
CA ALA A 80 10.16 32.84 2.20
C ALA A 80 11.50 32.94 2.95
N LEU A 81 11.93 31.85 3.59
CA LEU A 81 13.21 31.79 4.29
C LEU A 81 14.40 31.80 3.32
N ASP A 82 14.30 31.11 2.18
CA ASP A 82 15.33 31.12 1.14
C ASP A 82 15.47 32.54 0.53
N ALA A 83 14.33 33.23 0.29
CA ALA A 83 14.34 34.61 -0.21
C ALA A 83 14.89 35.61 0.80
N ALA A 84 14.71 35.39 2.10
CA ALA A 84 15.23 36.24 3.16
C ALA A 84 16.72 35.97 3.48
N ALA A 85 17.22 34.79 3.18
CA ALA A 85 18.59 34.41 3.42
C ALA A 85 19.52 35.04 2.39
N LYS A 86 20.21 36.15 2.82
CA LYS A 86 21.11 36.89 1.91
C LYS A 86 22.49 36.25 1.72
N THR A 87 22.93 35.35 2.62
CA THR A 87 24.31 34.85 2.64
C THR A 87 24.45 33.38 2.98
N GLU A 88 23.63 32.79 3.85
CA GLU A 88 23.73 31.36 4.21
C GLU A 88 22.34 30.75 4.46
N PRO A 89 22.13 29.48 4.06
CA PRO A 89 20.88 28.76 4.32
C PRO A 89 20.66 28.59 5.83
N SER A 90 19.45 28.85 6.32
CA SER A 90 19.09 28.58 7.71
C SER A 90 19.16 27.06 8.00
N PRO A 91 19.87 26.62 9.08
CA PRO A 91 19.90 25.20 9.45
C PRO A 91 18.51 24.58 9.64
N THR A 92 17.54 25.34 10.15
CA THR A 92 16.15 24.92 10.31
C THR A 92 15.50 24.71 8.95
N ASN A 93 15.78 25.56 7.96
CA ASN A 93 15.23 25.43 6.63
C ASN A 93 15.75 24.17 5.92
N GLU A 94 17.04 23.90 6.02
CA GLU A 94 17.64 22.69 5.45
C GLU A 94 17.09 21.41 6.12
N LYS A 95 16.84 21.42 7.44
CA LYS A 95 16.18 20.33 8.14
C LYS A 95 14.74 20.12 7.60
N ASN A 96 13.97 21.18 7.41
CA ASN A 96 12.61 21.08 6.87
C ASN A 96 12.61 20.54 5.44
N LYS A 97 13.54 21.00 4.58
CA LYS A 97 13.73 20.45 3.22
C LYS A 97 14.07 18.95 3.25
N ALA A 98 14.97 18.54 4.14
CA ALA A 98 15.34 17.13 4.30
C ALA A 98 14.15 16.26 4.75
N GLN A 99 13.35 16.73 5.71
CA GLN A 99 12.14 16.05 6.16
C GLN A 99 11.10 15.91 5.04
N LEU A 100 10.91 16.96 4.24
CA LEU A 100 10.02 16.88 3.08
C LEU A 100 10.49 15.85 2.06
N ARG A 101 11.78 15.88 1.69
CA ARG A 101 12.36 14.89 0.76
C ARG A 101 12.16 13.46 1.26
N GLN A 102 12.39 13.22 2.56
CA GLN A 102 12.13 11.92 3.17
C GLN A 102 10.66 11.51 3.06
N SER A 103 9.72 12.42 3.31
CA SER A 103 8.28 12.14 3.17
C SER A 103 7.90 11.76 1.73
N PHE A 104 8.46 12.41 0.72
CA PHE A 104 8.24 12.02 -0.69
C PHE A 104 8.77 10.61 -0.98
N SER A 105 9.96 10.29 -0.46
CA SER A 105 10.55 8.94 -0.57
C SER A 105 9.68 7.86 0.10
N ASP A 106 9.17 8.14 1.30
CA ASP A 106 8.28 7.23 2.03
C ASP A 106 6.99 6.97 1.26
N PHE A 107 6.40 7.99 0.63
CA PHE A 107 5.22 7.81 -0.23
C PHE A 107 5.52 6.96 -1.46
N ARG A 108 6.66 7.15 -2.11
CA ARG A 108 7.08 6.31 -3.24
C ARG A 108 7.18 4.84 -2.81
N VAL A 109 7.86 4.57 -1.70
CA VAL A 109 7.99 3.20 -1.17
C VAL A 109 6.63 2.60 -0.82
N GLY A 110 5.75 3.36 -0.18
CA GLY A 110 4.41 2.90 0.19
C GLY A 110 3.52 2.61 -1.03
N LEU A 111 3.62 3.40 -2.09
CA LEU A 111 2.87 3.19 -3.32
C LEU A 111 3.44 2.02 -4.15
N ASP A 112 4.76 1.83 -4.17
CA ASP A 112 5.38 0.65 -4.79
C ASP A 112 4.92 -0.64 -4.09
N ALA A 113 4.95 -0.66 -2.77
CA ALA A 113 4.42 -1.79 -1.99
C ALA A 113 2.93 -2.07 -2.28
N LEU A 114 2.14 -1.01 -2.47
CA LEU A 114 0.73 -1.14 -2.84
C LEU A 114 0.56 -1.74 -4.25
N GLU A 115 1.33 -1.30 -5.23
CA GLU A 115 1.32 -1.86 -6.58
C GLU A 115 1.72 -3.34 -6.59
N VAL A 116 2.76 -3.71 -5.83
CA VAL A 116 3.20 -5.10 -5.66
C VAL A 116 2.09 -5.94 -5.03
N TYR A 117 1.42 -5.44 -3.99
CA TYR A 117 0.31 -6.13 -3.33
C TYR A 117 -0.85 -6.40 -4.30
N PHE A 118 -1.26 -5.40 -5.10
CA PHE A 118 -2.34 -5.57 -6.07
C PHE A 118 -1.96 -6.55 -7.18
N ARG A 119 -0.73 -6.52 -7.65
CA ARG A 119 -0.22 -7.42 -8.68
C ARG A 119 -0.14 -8.87 -8.19
N SER A 120 0.26 -9.09 -6.93
CA SER A 120 0.44 -10.43 -6.37
C SER A 120 -0.84 -11.07 -5.84
N THR A 121 -1.92 -10.30 -5.67
CA THR A 121 -3.21 -10.79 -5.12
C THR A 121 -4.19 -11.03 -6.27
N PRO A 122 -4.55 -12.29 -6.60
CA PRO A 122 -5.40 -12.61 -7.75
C PRO A 122 -6.71 -11.84 -7.81
N ALA A 123 -7.39 -11.67 -6.68
CA ALA A 123 -8.65 -10.94 -6.57
C ALA A 123 -8.52 -9.42 -6.83
N LEU A 124 -7.30 -8.88 -6.83
CA LEU A 124 -7.00 -7.46 -7.04
C LEU A 124 -6.41 -7.17 -8.43
N GLN A 125 -5.98 -8.19 -9.16
CA GLN A 125 -5.38 -8.01 -10.48
C GLN A 125 -6.25 -7.21 -11.47
N PRO A 126 -7.60 -7.34 -11.49
CA PRO A 126 -8.43 -6.52 -12.38
C PRO A 126 -8.33 -5.02 -12.11
N TYR A 127 -7.99 -4.63 -10.88
CA TYR A 127 -7.85 -3.23 -10.45
C TYR A 127 -6.43 -2.70 -10.61
N TYR A 128 -5.45 -3.58 -10.76
CA TYR A 128 -4.03 -3.22 -10.90
C TYR A 128 -3.78 -2.29 -12.08
N THR A 129 -4.47 -2.49 -13.20
CA THR A 129 -4.34 -1.66 -14.41
C THR A 129 -4.65 -0.18 -14.17
N LYS A 130 -5.51 0.13 -13.19
CA LYS A 130 -5.84 1.51 -12.79
C LYS A 130 -4.81 2.06 -11.78
N LEU A 131 -4.23 1.18 -10.96
CA LEU A 131 -3.27 1.55 -9.93
C LEU A 131 -1.87 1.77 -10.48
N VAL A 132 -1.47 0.99 -11.50
CA VAL A 132 -0.13 1.01 -12.08
C VAL A 132 0.28 2.42 -12.52
N GLY A 133 1.52 2.79 -12.20
CA GLY A 133 2.06 4.13 -12.43
C GLY A 133 1.85 5.12 -11.27
N SER A 134 1.20 4.71 -10.17
CA SER A 134 1.11 5.52 -8.95
C SER A 134 2.48 5.65 -8.29
N ALA A 135 3.24 4.55 -8.20
CA ALA A 135 4.62 4.55 -7.71
C ALA A 135 5.55 5.38 -8.61
N SER A 136 5.41 5.29 -9.93
CA SER A 136 6.16 6.10 -10.88
C SER A 136 5.84 7.60 -10.75
N GLY A 137 4.57 7.95 -10.54
CA GLY A 137 4.17 9.33 -10.24
C GLY A 137 4.81 9.84 -8.95
N ALA A 138 4.86 9.02 -7.91
CA ALA A 138 5.53 9.37 -6.67
C ALA A 138 7.05 9.50 -6.82
N ALA A 139 7.69 8.65 -7.65
CA ALA A 139 9.11 8.77 -7.97
C ALA A 139 9.42 10.10 -8.69
N THR A 140 8.54 10.52 -9.61
CA THR A 140 8.64 11.83 -10.25
C THR A 140 8.52 12.97 -9.23
N ALA A 141 7.58 12.87 -8.29
CA ALA A 141 7.42 13.87 -7.22
C ALA A 141 8.64 13.90 -6.29
N GLU A 142 9.23 12.74 -5.95
CA GLU A 142 10.46 12.64 -5.16
C GLU A 142 11.63 13.34 -5.86
N ALA A 143 11.81 13.11 -7.17
CA ALA A 143 12.84 13.77 -7.96
C ALA A 143 12.66 15.30 -7.98
N GLN A 144 11.44 15.78 -8.16
CA GLN A 144 11.10 17.21 -8.09
C GLN A 144 11.40 17.79 -6.70
N ALA A 145 11.03 17.07 -5.62
CA ALA A 145 11.32 17.49 -4.25
C ALA A 145 12.83 17.53 -3.96
N THR A 146 13.58 16.57 -4.51
CA THR A 146 15.06 16.55 -4.42
C THR A 146 15.67 17.77 -5.10
N ALA A 147 15.11 18.20 -6.23
CA ALA A 147 15.48 19.43 -6.93
C ALA A 147 14.97 20.71 -6.24
N GLY A 148 14.33 20.61 -5.07
CA GLY A 148 13.77 21.77 -4.36
C GLY A 148 12.42 22.27 -4.91
N GLN A 149 11.85 21.61 -5.90
CA GLN A 149 10.61 22.00 -6.57
C GLN A 149 9.37 21.47 -5.80
N PHE A 150 9.23 21.84 -4.52
CA PHE A 150 8.21 21.26 -3.63
C PHE A 150 6.78 21.51 -4.11
N ASN A 151 6.49 22.67 -4.67
CA ASN A 151 5.16 22.98 -5.22
C ASN A 151 4.82 22.09 -6.43
N GLN A 152 5.80 21.84 -7.31
CA GLN A 152 5.62 20.96 -8.46
C GLN A 152 5.45 19.50 -8.02
N ALA A 153 6.28 19.06 -7.06
CA ALA A 153 6.17 17.73 -6.46
C ALA A 153 4.78 17.50 -5.84
N GLY A 154 4.24 18.50 -5.14
CA GLY A 154 2.88 18.44 -4.59
C GLY A 154 1.81 18.28 -5.66
N ARG A 155 1.89 19.01 -6.78
CA ARG A 155 0.96 18.85 -7.91
C ARG A 155 1.04 17.44 -8.52
N THR A 156 2.23 16.90 -8.65
CA THR A 156 2.44 15.54 -9.15
C THR A 156 1.80 14.51 -8.23
N LEU A 157 1.97 14.62 -6.89
CA LEU A 157 1.30 13.75 -5.92
C LEU A 157 -0.23 13.92 -5.93
N LEU A 158 -0.75 15.11 -6.19
CA LEU A 158 -2.20 15.31 -6.33
C LEU A 158 -2.76 14.49 -7.50
N GLY A 159 -2.03 14.39 -8.61
CA GLY A 159 -2.37 13.49 -9.72
C GLY A 159 -2.36 12.01 -9.30
N VAL A 160 -1.44 11.60 -8.42
CA VAL A 160 -1.42 10.25 -7.84
C VAL A 160 -2.67 10.01 -6.97
N VAL A 161 -3.07 10.98 -6.14
CA VAL A 161 -4.32 10.90 -5.35
C VAL A 161 -5.54 10.68 -6.25
N GLY A 162 -5.63 11.42 -7.36
CA GLY A 162 -6.71 11.23 -8.35
C GLY A 162 -6.74 9.79 -8.88
N ARG A 163 -5.59 9.24 -9.27
CA ARG A 163 -5.49 7.85 -9.74
C ARG A 163 -5.91 6.83 -8.68
N LEU A 164 -5.51 7.01 -7.42
CA LEU A 164 -5.94 6.16 -6.31
C LEU A 164 -7.46 6.25 -6.08
N ALA A 165 -8.05 7.44 -6.24
CA ALA A 165 -9.49 7.60 -6.14
C ALA A 165 -10.23 6.84 -7.26
N ASP A 166 -9.72 6.87 -8.49
CA ASP A 166 -10.26 6.09 -9.61
C ASP A 166 -10.23 4.58 -9.33
N VAL A 167 -9.19 4.07 -8.66
CA VAL A 167 -9.13 2.67 -8.21
C VAL A 167 -10.28 2.36 -7.25
N LEU A 168 -10.55 3.22 -6.26
CA LEU A 168 -11.65 3.01 -5.30
C LEU A 168 -13.02 3.01 -5.98
N VAL A 169 -13.21 3.85 -7.00
CA VAL A 169 -14.47 3.90 -7.75
C VAL A 169 -14.77 2.58 -8.44
N VAL A 170 -13.78 1.92 -9.01
CA VAL A 170 -13.96 0.63 -9.71
C VAL A 170 -13.95 -0.59 -8.78
N MET A 171 -13.55 -0.43 -7.52
CA MET A 171 -13.56 -1.50 -6.50
C MET A 171 -14.88 -1.63 -5.74
N ARG A 172 -15.81 -0.70 -5.95
CA ARG A 172 -17.15 -0.67 -5.32
C ARG A 172 -18.08 -1.78 -5.79
#